data_fb2dab86cbacd7acd6ee1ee0190f8804
#
_entry.id   fb2dab86cbacd7acd6ee1ee0190f8804
#
_cell.length_a   1.000
_cell.length_b   1.000
_cell.length_c   1.000
_cell.angle_alpha   90.00
_cell.angle_beta   90.00
_cell.angle_gamma   90.00
#
_symmetry.space_group_name_H-M   'P 1'
#
loop_
_entity.id
_entity.type
_entity.pdbx_description
1 polymer ?
#
loop_
_entity_poly.entity_id
_entity_poly.type
_entity_poly.pdbx_seq_one_letter_code
_entity_poly.pdbx_strand_id
1 'polypeptide(L)'
;MRSCAEILLSQVPNAGPGAPSRVNDGKGLLFVSHVGNVYPSGFLPVHAGNIRETPLAEIYRDAPIFKALRDTSKLEGKCGACEYKEICGGSRARAYALTGDPLAQEPCCIYQPRNWKPRQEGEPPALCQPEQSGTVVTL
;
A
#
# COMPACT_ATOMS: atom_id res chain seq x y z
N MET A 1 -4.08 -21.50 -0.38
CA MET A 1 -3.65 -20.30 0.38
C MET A 1 -4.66 -19.20 0.09
N ARG A 2 -5.28 -18.63 1.12
CA ARG A 2 -6.20 -17.49 0.94
C ARG A 2 -5.39 -16.22 0.68
N SER A 3 -5.85 -15.37 -0.23
CA SER A 3 -5.20 -14.08 -0.49
C SER A 3 -5.33 -13.13 0.71
N CYS A 4 -4.43 -12.16 0.85
CA CYS A 4 -4.57 -11.13 1.89
C CYS A 4 -5.94 -10.44 1.83
N ALA A 5 -6.49 -10.25 0.64
CA ALA A 5 -7.82 -9.68 0.44
C ALA A 5 -8.93 -10.59 1.00
N GLU A 6 -8.86 -11.92 0.77
CA GLU A 6 -9.83 -12.88 1.31
C GLU A 6 -9.76 -12.99 2.83
N ILE A 7 -8.55 -12.99 3.41
CA ILE A 7 -8.35 -12.97 4.85
C ILE A 7 -8.92 -11.67 5.45
N LEU A 8 -8.69 -10.54 4.81
CA LEU A 8 -9.17 -9.24 5.25
C LEU A 8 -10.70 -9.16 5.18
N LEU A 9 -11.32 -9.69 4.12
CA LEU A 9 -12.79 -9.71 3.96
C LEU A 9 -13.47 -10.64 4.95
N SER A 10 -12.84 -11.76 5.32
CA SER A 10 -13.40 -12.70 6.29
C SER A 10 -13.46 -12.15 7.73
N GLN A 11 -12.71 -11.09 8.02
CA GLN A 11 -12.66 -10.47 9.35
C GLN A 11 -13.59 -9.25 9.50
N VAL A 12 -14.26 -8.83 8.42
CA VAL A 12 -15.22 -7.72 8.47
C VAL A 12 -16.62 -8.24 8.23
N PRO A 13 -17.42 -8.45 9.29
CA PRO A 13 -18.84 -8.69 9.13
C PRO A 13 -19.46 -7.45 8.45
N ASN A 14 -20.12 -7.66 7.31
CA ASN A 14 -20.81 -6.63 6.52
C ASN A 14 -19.91 -5.67 5.68
N ALA A 15 -18.94 -6.20 4.94
CA ALA A 15 -18.29 -5.46 3.86
C ALA A 15 -19.26 -5.31 2.65
N GLY A 16 -20.36 -4.58 2.86
CA GLY A 16 -21.27 -4.15 1.80
C GLY A 16 -20.79 -2.86 1.11
N PRO A 17 -21.49 -2.38 0.07
CA PRO A 17 -21.21 -1.08 -0.53
C PRO A 17 -21.27 0.00 0.54
N GLY A 18 -20.15 0.69 0.81
CA GLY A 18 -20.03 1.68 1.88
C GLY A 18 -19.26 1.22 3.12
N ALA A 19 -18.69 0.00 3.13
CA ALA A 19 -17.76 -0.40 4.17
C ALA A 19 -16.61 0.64 4.29
N PRO A 20 -16.24 1.05 5.52
CA PRO A 20 -15.18 2.04 5.70
C PRO A 20 -13.90 1.54 5.05
N SER A 21 -13.31 2.38 4.20
CA SER A 21 -12.02 2.09 3.60
C SER A 21 -11.00 1.84 4.71
N ARG A 22 -10.21 0.78 4.60
CA ARG A 22 -9.21 0.46 5.61
C ARG A 22 -8.12 1.54 5.67
N VAL A 23 -7.57 1.70 6.87
CA VAL A 23 -6.41 2.56 7.10
C VAL A 23 -5.22 2.03 6.30
N ASN A 24 -4.57 2.91 5.56
CA ASN A 24 -3.36 2.63 4.79
C ASN A 24 -2.47 3.88 4.78
N ASP A 25 -1.24 3.75 4.26
CA ASP A 25 -0.31 4.86 4.12
C ASP A 25 -0.99 6.09 3.49
N GLY A 26 -1.08 7.20 4.22
CA GLY A 26 -1.75 8.43 3.78
C GLY A 26 -3.28 8.38 3.68
N LYS A 27 -3.91 7.24 4.03
CA LYS A 27 -5.37 7.04 4.04
C LYS A 27 -5.82 6.67 5.46
N GLY A 28 -6.17 7.68 6.25
CA GLY A 28 -6.50 7.54 7.68
C GLY A 28 -5.29 7.39 8.60
N LEU A 29 -4.07 7.49 8.07
CA LEU A 29 -2.80 7.44 8.79
C LEU A 29 -1.85 8.49 8.23
N LEU A 30 -1.05 9.07 9.11
CA LEU A 30 0.11 9.90 8.79
C LEU A 30 1.16 9.75 9.89
N PHE A 31 2.37 10.17 9.61
CA PHE A 31 3.48 10.20 10.56
C PHE A 31 4.08 11.61 10.61
N VAL A 32 4.38 12.09 11.80
CA VAL A 32 5.08 13.36 12.05
C VAL A 32 6.39 13.08 12.75
N SER A 33 7.49 13.50 12.15
CA SER A 33 8.82 13.34 12.75
C SER A 33 9.04 14.34 13.90
N HIS A 34 10.08 14.11 14.71
CA HIS A 34 10.47 15.00 15.82
C HIS A 34 10.85 16.42 15.39
N VAL A 35 11.20 16.63 14.13
CA VAL A 35 11.47 17.95 13.54
C VAL A 35 10.26 18.59 12.88
N GLY A 36 9.10 17.93 12.93
CA GLY A 36 7.84 18.42 12.39
C GLY A 36 7.55 18.04 10.94
N ASN A 37 8.40 17.26 10.28
CA ASN A 37 8.13 16.79 8.92
C ASN A 37 6.99 15.76 8.91
N VAL A 38 6.10 15.88 7.92
CA VAL A 38 4.92 15.04 7.75
C VAL A 38 5.14 14.06 6.60
N TYR A 39 4.76 12.81 6.83
CA TYR A 39 4.86 11.70 5.89
C TYR A 39 3.56 10.88 5.88
N PRO A 40 3.23 10.16 4.80
CA PRO A 40 2.04 9.30 4.74
C PRO A 40 2.04 8.17 5.77
N SER A 41 3.21 7.66 6.15
CA SER A 41 3.43 6.74 7.27
C SER A 41 4.91 6.75 7.68
N GLY A 42 5.25 6.06 8.78
CA GLY A 42 6.64 5.88 9.21
C GLY A 42 7.48 5.00 8.26
N PHE A 43 6.85 4.32 7.31
CA PHE A 43 7.50 3.41 6.35
C PHE A 43 7.52 3.95 4.92
N LEU A 44 6.83 5.07 4.66
CA LEU A 44 6.79 5.72 3.34
C LEU A 44 7.46 7.10 3.44
N PRO A 45 8.76 7.22 3.13
CA PRO A 45 9.56 8.42 3.36
C PRO A 45 9.36 9.50 2.28
N VAL A 46 8.11 9.70 1.86
CA VAL A 46 7.74 10.78 0.93
C VAL A 46 7.30 12.00 1.74
N HIS A 47 8.07 13.07 1.68
CA HIS A 47 7.82 14.28 2.44
C HIS A 47 6.57 15.01 1.92
N ALA A 48 5.65 15.34 2.83
CA ALA A 48 4.39 15.99 2.51
C ALA A 48 4.31 17.47 2.95
N GLY A 49 5.15 17.88 3.91
CA GLY A 49 5.18 19.24 4.46
C GLY A 49 5.72 19.25 5.89
N ASN A 50 5.71 20.43 6.55
CA ASN A 50 6.17 20.57 7.92
C ASN A 50 5.11 21.31 8.76
N ILE A 51 4.77 20.76 9.94
CA ILE A 51 3.75 21.32 10.84
C ILE A 51 4.13 22.67 11.45
N ARG A 52 5.39 23.08 11.37
CA ARG A 52 5.85 24.39 11.82
C ARG A 52 5.55 25.50 10.80
N GLU A 53 5.28 25.12 9.56
CA GLU A 53 5.04 26.03 8.42
C GLU A 53 3.56 26.04 8.02
N THR A 54 2.92 24.86 8.06
CA THR A 54 1.54 24.67 7.60
C THR A 54 0.78 23.80 8.60
N PRO A 55 -0.49 24.13 8.93
CA PRO A 55 -1.32 23.33 9.82
C PRO A 55 -1.44 21.87 9.33
N LEU A 56 -1.33 20.92 10.26
CA LEU A 56 -1.36 19.47 9.93
C LEU A 56 -2.60 19.08 9.14
N ALA A 57 -3.76 19.61 9.47
CA ALA A 57 -5.02 19.34 8.78
C ALA A 57 -4.99 19.77 7.30
N GLU A 58 -4.32 20.89 7.01
CA GLU A 58 -4.14 21.40 5.66
C GLU A 58 -3.16 20.52 4.87
N ILE A 59 -2.01 20.16 5.47
CA ILE A 59 -1.05 19.23 4.85
C ILE A 59 -1.75 17.91 4.52
N TYR A 60 -2.47 17.32 5.46
CA TYR A 60 -3.16 16.05 5.24
C TYR A 60 -4.22 16.13 4.14
N ARG A 61 -4.99 17.23 4.10
CA ARG A 61 -6.05 17.42 3.11
C ARG A 61 -5.50 17.74 1.72
N ASP A 62 -4.48 18.60 1.64
CA ASP A 62 -4.14 19.29 0.39
C ASP A 62 -2.81 18.87 -0.23
N ALA A 63 -1.87 18.29 0.53
CA ALA A 63 -0.60 17.87 -0.03
C ALA A 63 -0.79 16.82 -1.16
N PRO A 64 -0.07 16.98 -2.28
CA PRO A 64 -0.24 16.13 -3.49
C PRO A 64 -0.13 14.65 -3.21
N ILE A 65 0.81 14.23 -2.36
CA ILE A 65 1.01 12.83 -2.02
C ILE A 65 -0.20 12.23 -1.29
N PHE A 66 -0.80 12.95 -0.34
CA PHE A 66 -1.99 12.47 0.35
C PHE A 66 -3.20 12.38 -0.57
N LYS A 67 -3.37 13.34 -1.49
CA LYS A 67 -4.41 13.29 -2.53
C LYS A 67 -4.22 12.09 -3.44
N ALA A 68 -2.99 11.84 -3.89
CA ALA A 68 -2.67 10.72 -4.77
C ALA A 68 -2.94 9.37 -4.08
N LEU A 69 -2.52 9.19 -2.82
CA LEU A 69 -2.71 7.94 -2.09
C LEU A 69 -4.17 7.63 -1.74
N ARG A 70 -5.03 8.65 -1.65
CA ARG A 70 -6.48 8.47 -1.42
C ARG A 70 -7.25 8.18 -2.70
N ASP A 71 -6.69 8.52 -3.84
CA ASP A 71 -7.30 8.30 -5.15
C ASP A 71 -6.90 6.93 -5.71
N THR A 72 -7.73 5.93 -5.46
CA THR A 72 -7.48 4.55 -5.90
C THR A 72 -7.51 4.38 -7.42
N SER A 73 -8.03 5.36 -8.16
CA SER A 73 -8.00 5.36 -9.63
C SER A 73 -6.59 5.54 -10.19
N LYS A 74 -5.70 6.12 -9.39
CA LYS A 74 -4.28 6.34 -9.74
C LYS A 74 -3.37 5.16 -9.46
N LEU A 75 -3.89 4.12 -8.82
CA LEU A 75 -3.10 2.91 -8.58
C LEU A 75 -2.77 2.21 -9.90
N GLU A 76 -1.52 1.77 -10.03
CA GLU A 76 -1.02 1.14 -11.23
C GLU A 76 -1.01 -0.39 -11.17
N GLY A 77 -0.81 -1.00 -12.35
CA GLY A 77 -0.62 -2.42 -12.52
C GLY A 77 -1.73 -3.26 -11.89
N LYS A 78 -1.35 -4.31 -11.19
CA LYS A 78 -2.23 -5.26 -10.53
C LYS A 78 -3.16 -4.59 -9.48
N CYS A 79 -2.65 -3.60 -8.75
CA CYS A 79 -3.43 -2.88 -7.75
C CYS A 79 -4.52 -2.01 -8.39
N GLY A 80 -4.23 -1.36 -9.51
CA GLY A 80 -5.19 -0.53 -10.25
C GLY A 80 -6.32 -1.34 -10.88
N ALA A 81 -6.02 -2.55 -11.36
CA ALA A 81 -7.01 -3.47 -11.93
C ALA A 81 -7.79 -4.29 -10.87
N CYS A 82 -7.39 -4.19 -9.60
CA CYS A 82 -7.93 -5.03 -8.54
C CYS A 82 -9.34 -4.59 -8.13
N GLU A 83 -10.28 -5.55 -8.06
CA GLU A 83 -11.65 -5.34 -7.57
C GLU A 83 -11.70 -4.93 -6.09
N TYR A 84 -10.63 -5.20 -5.33
CA TYR A 84 -10.50 -4.86 -3.90
C TYR A 84 -9.71 -3.58 -3.64
N LYS A 85 -9.39 -2.80 -4.67
CA LYS A 85 -8.52 -1.63 -4.54
C LYS A 85 -9.03 -0.59 -3.53
N GLU A 86 -10.33 -0.41 -3.41
CA GLU A 86 -10.94 0.54 -2.46
C GLU A 86 -10.75 0.11 -1.00
N ILE A 87 -10.71 -1.19 -0.75
CA ILE A 87 -10.60 -1.77 0.58
C ILE A 87 -9.14 -2.03 0.94
N CYS A 88 -8.38 -2.61 0.03
CA CYS A 88 -7.00 -3.06 0.25
C CYS A 88 -5.97 -1.98 -0.10
N GLY A 89 -5.98 -1.50 -1.35
CA GLY A 89 -5.00 -0.56 -1.90
C GLY A 89 -3.55 -1.07 -1.96
N GLY A 90 -3.23 -2.23 -1.39
CA GLY A 90 -1.86 -2.76 -1.28
C GLY A 90 -0.98 -1.95 -0.31
N SER A 91 0.25 -2.43 -0.04
CA SER A 91 1.22 -1.66 0.76
C SER A 91 1.93 -0.63 -0.11
N ARG A 92 1.64 0.64 0.14
CA ARG A 92 2.24 1.76 -0.61
C ARG A 92 3.71 1.94 -0.25
N ALA A 93 4.08 1.65 0.99
CA ALA A 93 5.46 1.67 1.44
C ALA A 93 6.32 0.61 0.71
N ARG A 94 5.82 -0.64 0.53
CA ARG A 94 6.54 -1.67 -0.22
C ARG A 94 6.61 -1.36 -1.71
N ALA A 95 5.52 -0.87 -2.30
CA ALA A 95 5.54 -0.43 -3.68
C ALA A 95 6.64 0.62 -3.89
N TYR A 96 6.67 1.65 -3.06
CA TYR A 96 7.69 2.70 -3.11
C TYR A 96 9.11 2.16 -2.89
N ALA A 97 9.31 1.30 -1.90
CA ALA A 97 10.64 0.77 -1.57
C ALA A 97 11.29 0.00 -2.73
N LEU A 98 10.49 -0.67 -3.57
CA LEU A 98 10.99 -1.49 -4.67
C LEU A 98 10.97 -0.78 -6.04
N THR A 99 10.10 0.21 -6.22
CA THR A 99 9.92 0.87 -7.52
C THR A 99 10.27 2.36 -7.52
N GLY A 100 10.32 2.98 -6.33
CA GLY A 100 10.42 4.45 -6.20
C GLY A 100 9.06 5.16 -6.38
N ASP A 101 7.99 4.42 -6.71
CA ASP A 101 6.66 4.98 -6.90
C ASP A 101 5.64 4.39 -5.89
N PRO A 102 5.03 5.23 -5.04
CA PRO A 102 4.04 4.77 -4.08
C PRO A 102 2.71 4.34 -4.72
N LEU A 103 2.47 4.64 -5.99
CA LEU A 103 1.26 4.26 -6.73
C LEU A 103 1.42 2.97 -7.54
N ALA A 104 2.64 2.47 -7.68
CA ALA A 104 2.94 1.22 -8.37
C ALA A 104 2.23 0.02 -7.75
N GLN A 105 2.19 -1.09 -8.45
CA GLN A 105 1.60 -2.32 -7.93
C GLN A 105 2.34 -2.82 -6.68
N GLU A 106 1.59 -3.42 -5.76
CA GLU A 106 2.17 -4.13 -4.59
C GLU A 106 2.94 -5.37 -5.08
N PRO A 107 4.27 -5.41 -4.91
CA PRO A 107 5.09 -6.47 -5.51
C PRO A 107 4.88 -7.85 -4.86
N CYS A 108 4.61 -7.89 -3.56
CA CYS A 108 4.46 -9.13 -2.81
C CYS A 108 3.02 -9.66 -2.75
N CYS A 109 2.07 -9.02 -3.44
CA CYS A 109 0.69 -9.48 -3.47
C CYS A 109 0.55 -10.70 -4.37
N ILE A 110 0.10 -11.83 -3.80
CA ILE A 110 -0.14 -13.09 -4.54
C ILE A 110 -1.49 -13.12 -5.24
N TYR A 111 -2.40 -12.20 -4.91
CA TYR A 111 -3.73 -12.15 -5.51
C TYR A 111 -3.66 -11.75 -6.98
N GLN A 112 -4.43 -12.44 -7.82
CA GLN A 112 -4.56 -12.15 -9.25
C GLN A 112 -5.96 -11.60 -9.52
N PRO A 113 -6.09 -10.29 -9.82
CA PRO A 113 -7.38 -9.70 -10.15
C PRO A 113 -7.97 -10.30 -11.41
N ARG A 114 -9.30 -10.43 -11.47
CA ARG A 114 -10.01 -11.10 -12.59
C ARG A 114 -9.74 -10.48 -13.95
N ASN A 115 -9.58 -9.16 -13.99
CA ASN A 115 -9.40 -8.39 -15.23
C ASN A 115 -7.95 -7.98 -15.48
N TRP A 116 -7.00 -8.49 -14.69
CA TRP A 116 -5.60 -8.15 -14.85
C TRP A 116 -4.87 -9.18 -15.69
N LYS A 117 -4.21 -8.70 -16.74
CA LYS A 117 -3.30 -9.51 -17.55
C LYS A 117 -1.87 -9.11 -17.17
N PRO A 118 -1.04 -10.04 -16.69
CA PRO A 118 0.35 -9.73 -16.41
C PRO A 118 1.01 -9.21 -17.68
N ARG A 119 1.65 -8.03 -17.58
CA ARG A 119 2.70 -7.73 -18.54
C ARG A 119 3.78 -8.79 -18.31
N GLN A 120 4.34 -9.32 -19.38
CA GLN A 120 5.47 -10.25 -19.33
C GLN A 120 6.72 -9.46 -18.89
N GLU A 121 6.75 -9.03 -17.66
CA GLU A 121 7.87 -8.34 -17.04
C GLU A 121 8.14 -8.99 -15.68
N GLY A 122 9.24 -9.77 -15.68
CA GLY A 122 10.04 -10.03 -14.50
C GLY A 122 9.43 -10.90 -13.41
N GLU A 123 10.20 -11.85 -13.02
CA GLU A 123 10.12 -12.64 -11.79
C GLU A 123 9.85 -11.74 -10.56
N PRO A 124 9.03 -12.16 -9.59
CA PRO A 124 8.79 -11.38 -8.38
C PRO A 124 10.13 -11.06 -7.70
N PRO A 125 10.30 -9.84 -7.16
CA PRO A 125 11.53 -9.46 -6.50
C PRO A 125 11.89 -10.46 -5.40
N ALA A 126 13.16 -10.77 -5.26
CA ALA A 126 13.70 -11.78 -4.33
C ALA A 126 13.20 -11.64 -2.87
N LEU A 127 12.84 -10.41 -2.46
CA LEU A 127 12.27 -10.10 -1.15
C LEU A 127 10.87 -10.69 -0.88
N CYS A 128 10.17 -11.13 -1.93
CA CYS A 128 8.82 -11.70 -1.83
C CYS A 128 8.80 -13.21 -2.05
N GLN A 129 9.94 -13.84 -2.24
CA GLN A 129 10.05 -15.28 -2.32
C GLN A 129 9.91 -15.88 -0.91
N PRO A 130 9.06 -16.89 -0.70
CA PRO A 130 9.07 -17.63 0.56
C PRO A 130 10.47 -18.23 0.71
N GLU A 131 11.13 -17.96 1.85
CA GLU A 131 12.41 -18.57 2.16
C GLU A 131 12.30 -20.08 1.92
N GLN A 132 13.05 -20.57 0.96
CA GLN A 132 13.22 -22.00 0.79
C GLN A 132 13.89 -22.48 2.06
N SER A 133 13.14 -23.22 2.85
CA SER A 133 13.53 -23.77 4.15
C SER A 133 14.98 -24.20 4.12
N GLY A 134 15.80 -23.48 4.90
CA GLY A 134 17.20 -23.79 5.06
C GLY A 134 17.38 -25.23 5.53
N THR A 135 18.34 -25.88 4.95
CA THR A 135 18.91 -27.16 5.34
C THR A 135 19.10 -27.20 6.85
N VAL A 136 18.34 -28.05 7.52
CA VAL A 136 18.58 -28.36 8.94
C VAL A 136 19.97 -28.99 9.02
N VAL A 137 20.93 -28.22 9.54
CA VAL A 137 22.24 -28.79 9.91
C VAL A 137 22.01 -29.54 11.21
N THR A 138 21.98 -30.86 11.14
CA THR A 138 22.05 -31.76 12.30
C THR A 138 23.51 -31.75 12.81
N LEU A 139 23.70 -31.29 14.02
CA LEU A 139 24.96 -31.48 14.78
C LEU A 139 24.96 -32.85 15.42
#